data_9c1ea2b433d931366df68dce9e7e55f6
#
_entry.id   9c1ea2b433d931366df68dce9e7e55f6
#
_cell.length_a   1.000
_cell.length_b   1.000
_cell.length_c   1.000
_cell.angle_alpha   90.00
_cell.angle_beta   90.00
_cell.angle_gamma   90.00
#
_symmetry.space_group_name_H-M   'P 1'
#
loop_
_entity.id
_entity.type
_entity.pdbx_description
1 polymer ?
#
loop_
_entity_poly.entity_id
_entity_poly.type
_entity_poly.pdbx_seq_one_letter_code
_entity_poly.pdbx_strand_id
1 'polypeptide(L)' 'MTANELRGKTDSELQKELESLLKAQFSLRMQNATQQLTNTSQMGKVRRDIARVRTVLAQKAQ' A
#
# COMPACT_ATOMS: atom_id res chain seq x y z
N MET A 1 -8.83 4.56 -1.96
CA MET A 1 -8.87 3.09 -1.86
C MET A 1 -9.60 2.67 -0.61
N THR A 2 -10.71 1.96 -0.78
CA THR A 2 -11.52 1.50 0.34
C THR A 2 -11.48 -0.02 0.44
N ALA A 3 -11.84 -0.55 1.60
CA ALA A 3 -11.87 -2.00 1.80
C ALA A 3 -12.87 -2.67 0.85
N ASN A 4 -13.99 -2.01 0.57
CA ASN A 4 -14.99 -2.57 -0.33
C ASN A 4 -14.45 -2.69 -1.76
N GLU A 5 -13.73 -1.68 -2.22
CA GLU A 5 -13.09 -1.73 -3.54
C GLU A 5 -12.08 -2.87 -3.61
N LEU A 6 -11.29 -3.04 -2.56
CA LEU A 6 -10.30 -4.08 -2.51
C LEU A 6 -10.92 -5.48 -2.50
N ARG A 7 -12.04 -5.63 -1.80
CA ARG A 7 -12.74 -6.91 -1.75
C ARG A 7 -13.29 -7.34 -3.10
N GLY A 8 -13.58 -6.37 -3.95
CA GLY A 8 -14.06 -6.65 -5.31
C GLY A 8 -12.97 -7.08 -6.27
N LYS A 9 -11.70 -7.00 -5.88
CA LYS A 9 -10.58 -7.35 -6.74
C LYS A 9 -10.17 -8.80 -6.55
N THR A 10 -9.57 -9.39 -7.59
CA THR A 10 -9.02 -10.74 -7.49
C THR A 10 -7.72 -10.73 -6.67
N ASP A 11 -7.31 -11.89 -6.22
CA ASP A 11 -6.06 -12.03 -5.47
C ASP A 11 -4.87 -11.52 -6.27
N SER A 12 -4.86 -11.83 -7.56
CA SER A 12 -3.81 -11.39 -8.47
C SER A 12 -3.73 -9.87 -8.54
N GLU A 13 -4.87 -9.22 -8.66
CA GLU A 13 -4.95 -7.76 -8.70
C GLU A 13 -4.50 -7.14 -7.39
N LEU A 14 -4.89 -7.76 -6.27
CA LEU A 14 -4.49 -7.30 -4.95
C LEU A 14 -2.98 -7.41 -4.75
N GLN A 15 -2.38 -8.48 -5.24
CA GLN A 15 -0.94 -8.65 -5.16
C GLN A 15 -0.21 -7.59 -5.96
N LYS A 16 -0.71 -7.26 -7.14
CA LYS A 16 -0.13 -6.20 -7.96
C LYS A 16 -0.25 -4.84 -7.27
N GLU A 17 -1.39 -4.58 -6.67
CA GLU A 17 -1.57 -3.36 -5.88
C GLU A 17 -0.59 -3.30 -4.73
N LEU A 18 -0.41 -4.40 -4.02
CA LEU A 18 0.53 -4.47 -2.92
C LEU A 18 1.96 -4.19 -3.39
N GLU A 19 2.37 -4.77 -4.48
CA GLU A 19 3.70 -4.52 -5.04
C GLU A 19 3.90 -3.05 -5.39
N SER A 20 2.91 -2.44 -6.04
CA SER A 20 2.93 -1.01 -6.36
C SER A 20 3.08 -0.16 -5.11
N LEU A 21 2.32 -0.48 -4.08
CA LEU A 21 2.36 0.26 -2.83
C LEU A 21 3.69 0.09 -2.11
N LEU A 22 4.26 -1.10 -2.16
CA LEU A 22 5.58 -1.35 -1.56
C LEU A 22 6.67 -0.57 -2.28
N LYS A 23 6.60 -0.51 -3.60
CA LYS A 23 7.53 0.30 -4.38
C LYS A 23 7.41 1.78 -4.05
N ALA A 24 6.19 2.27 -3.92
CA ALA A 24 5.94 3.65 -3.54
C ALA A 24 6.48 3.94 -2.14
N GLN A 25 6.27 3.02 -1.21
CA GLN A 25 6.80 3.17 0.15
C GLN A 25 8.31 3.23 0.15
N PHE A 26 8.95 2.36 -0.60
CA PHE A 26 10.41 2.33 -0.70
C PHE A 26 10.93 3.66 -1.27
N SER A 27 10.30 4.14 -2.32
CA SER A 27 10.65 5.40 -2.95
C SER A 27 10.54 6.57 -1.97
N LEU A 28 9.45 6.61 -1.22
CA LEU A 28 9.24 7.65 -0.21
C LEU A 28 10.26 7.57 0.91
N ARG A 29 10.65 6.37 1.30
CA ARG A 29 11.70 6.18 2.30
C ARG A 29 13.03 6.72 1.84
N MET A 30 13.38 6.47 0.58
CA MET A 30 14.61 6.98 0.01
C MET A 30 14.60 8.50 -0.04
N GLN A 31 13.49 9.09 -0.44
CA GLN A 31 13.35 10.54 -0.46
C GLN A 31 13.51 11.13 0.94
N ASN A 32 12.94 10.47 1.92
CA ASN A 32 13.04 10.92 3.30
C ASN A 32 14.47 10.82 3.81
N ALA A 33 15.19 9.77 3.42
CA ALA A 33 16.57 9.58 3.82
C ALA A 33 17.50 10.64 3.23
N THR A 34 17.15 11.20 2.07
CA THR A 34 17.91 12.28 1.46
C THR A 34 17.50 13.66 1.96
N GLN A 35 16.68 13.70 2.98
CA GLN A 35 16.18 14.93 3.59
C GLN A 35 15.39 15.82 2.66
N GLN A 36 14.92 15.30 1.58
CA GLN A 36 13.94 16.02 0.80
C GLN A 36 12.65 16.00 1.59
N LEU A 37 12.11 17.18 1.80
CA LEU A 37 10.90 17.34 2.60
C LEU A 37 9.75 16.61 1.96
N THR A 38 9.66 15.36 2.28
CA THR A 38 8.58 14.58 1.80
C THR A 38 7.40 14.70 2.72
N ASN A 39 6.30 14.60 2.15
CA ASN A 39 5.04 14.50 2.81
C ASN A 39 4.97 13.28 3.69
N THR A 40 5.10 13.48 4.98
CA THR A 40 4.85 12.41 5.94
C THR A 40 3.41 11.90 5.81
N SER A 41 2.51 12.75 5.33
CA SER A 41 1.13 12.35 5.04
C SER A 41 1.07 11.27 3.98
N GLN A 42 1.89 11.38 2.93
CA GLN A 42 1.92 10.37 1.88
C GLN A 42 2.44 9.04 2.40
N MET A 43 3.46 9.08 3.24
CA MET A 43 3.98 7.86 3.85
C MET A 43 2.92 7.17 4.70
N GLY A 44 2.20 7.93 5.50
CA GLY A 44 1.12 7.40 6.31
C GLY A 44 0.00 6.80 5.48
N LYS A 45 -0.34 7.46 4.37
CA LYS A 45 -1.37 6.97 3.46
C LYS A 45 -0.96 5.66 2.80
N VAL A 46 0.28 5.59 2.32
CA VAL A 46 0.79 4.39 1.68
C VAL A 46 0.83 3.23 2.68
N ARG A 47 1.28 3.48 3.89
CA ARG A 47 1.30 2.44 4.93
C ARG A 47 -0.10 1.90 5.23
N ARG A 48 -1.09 2.78 5.32
CA ARG A 48 -2.47 2.37 5.55
C ARG A 48 -3.00 1.54 4.39
N ASP A 49 -2.71 1.97 3.18
CA ASP A 49 -3.14 1.24 1.99
C ASP A 49 -2.52 -0.15 1.95
N ILE A 50 -1.25 -0.26 2.26
CA ILE A 50 -0.56 -1.56 2.33
C ILE A 50 -1.25 -2.46 3.36
N ALA A 51 -1.53 -1.92 4.53
CA ALA A 51 -2.20 -2.67 5.59
C ALA A 51 -3.58 -3.15 5.15
N ARG A 52 -4.33 -2.31 4.46
CA ARG A 52 -5.66 -2.67 3.95
C ARG A 52 -5.58 -3.80 2.94
N VAL A 53 -4.66 -3.68 1.98
CA VAL A 53 -4.50 -4.72 0.95
C VAL A 53 -4.12 -6.04 1.60
N ARG A 54 -3.19 -6.03 2.54
CA ARG A 54 -2.78 -7.22 3.27
C ARG A 54 -3.93 -7.85 4.03
N THR A 55 -4.73 -7.02 4.68
CA THR A 55 -5.89 -7.49 5.45
C THR A 55 -6.90 -8.18 4.53
N VAL A 56 -7.19 -7.57 3.39
CA VAL A 56 -8.15 -8.16 2.45
C VAL A 56 -7.60 -9.46 1.86
N LEU A 57 -6.31 -9.51 1.54
CA LEU A 57 -5.69 -10.74 1.07
C LEU A 57 -5.78 -11.85 2.11
N ALA A 58 -5.54 -11.51 3.36
CA ALA A 58 -5.66 -12.48 4.45
C ALA A 58 -7.09 -12.99 4.60
N GLN A 59 -8.07 -12.10 4.46
CA GLN A 59 -9.47 -12.47 4.51
C GLN A 59 -9.85 -13.43 3.38
N LYS A 60 -9.34 -13.17 2.19
CA LYS A 60 -9.62 -14.03 1.04
C LYS A 60 -8.92 -15.37 1.11
N ALA A 61 -7.81 -15.43 1.80
CA ALA A 61 -7.05 -16.67 1.96
C ALA A 61 -7.70 -17.63 2.94
N GLN A 62 -8.66 -17.16 3.73
CA GLN A 62 -9.37 -18.04 4.67
C GLN A 62 -10.54 -18.80 3.98
#